data_eebbced2341d5c1460bef418f7d60607
#
_entry.id   eebbced2341d5c1460bef418f7d60607
#
_cell.length_a   1.000
_cell.length_b   1.000
_cell.length_c   1.000
_cell.angle_alpha   90.00
_cell.angle_beta   90.00
_cell.angle_gamma   90.00
#
_symmetry.space_group_name_H-M   'P 1'
#
loop_
_entity.id
_entity.type
_entity.pdbx_description
1 polymer ?
#
loop_
_entity_poly.entity_id
_entity_poly.type
_entity_poly.pdbx_seq_one_letter_code
_entity_poly.pdbx_strand_id
1 'polypeptide(L)'
;MSTDNQIVAIVGGAVAGSEAVYQFTDRGVRCVVIEQNDLPYGKIEDGLPKWHAKQRKKEMAQIDTRIGHELVDFLPNTQIGKDLTVEELLTMGFSAVLMANGAWKDRTFPVKEI
;
A
#
# COMPACT_ATOMS: atom_id res chain seq x y z
N MET A 1 2.94 25.95 -1.07
CA MET A 1 2.48 24.91 -1.99
C MET A 1 1.38 24.07 -1.33
N SER A 2 0.35 23.82 -2.05
CA SER A 2 -0.76 23.04 -1.53
C SER A 2 -0.51 21.55 -1.67
N THR A 3 -0.88 20.79 -0.64
CA THR A 3 -0.80 19.33 -0.70
C THR A 3 -1.97 18.76 -1.51
N ASP A 4 -2.95 19.58 -1.87
CA ASP A 4 -4.12 19.12 -2.60
C ASP A 4 -3.78 18.54 -3.95
N ASN A 5 -2.65 18.94 -4.54
CA ASN A 5 -2.24 18.47 -5.84
C ASN A 5 -1.31 17.28 -5.78
N GLN A 6 -1.02 16.80 -4.59
CA GLN A 6 -0.10 15.68 -4.44
C GLN A 6 -0.87 14.38 -4.27
N ILE A 7 -0.48 13.39 -5.05
CA ILE A 7 -1.07 12.06 -4.98
C ILE A 7 0.06 11.05 -4.93
N VAL A 8 0.05 10.19 -3.94
CA VAL A 8 1.08 9.18 -3.76
C VAL A 8 0.47 7.80 -4.04
N ALA A 9 1.16 7.03 -4.84
CA ALA A 9 0.78 5.64 -5.06
C ALA A 9 1.52 4.77 -4.06
N ILE A 10 0.79 3.93 -3.35
CA ILE A 10 1.36 3.03 -2.37
C ILE A 10 1.12 1.61 -2.84
N VAL A 11 2.19 0.90 -3.14
CA VAL A 11 2.09 -0.46 -3.66
C VAL A 11 2.16 -1.44 -2.50
N GLY A 12 1.04 -2.09 -2.25
CA GLY A 12 0.90 -3.00 -1.12
C GLY A 12 0.15 -2.36 0.03
N GLY A 13 -0.97 -2.98 0.43
CA GLY A 13 -1.87 -2.37 1.40
C GLY A 13 -1.76 -2.91 2.82
N ALA A 14 -0.85 -3.87 3.08
CA ALA A 14 -0.80 -4.49 4.40
C ALA A 14 -0.23 -3.54 5.45
N VAL A 15 0.47 -4.06 6.44
CA VAL A 15 0.89 -3.24 7.57
C VAL A 15 1.73 -2.04 7.14
N ALA A 16 2.77 -2.28 6.34
CA ALA A 16 3.65 -1.18 5.93
C ALA A 16 2.92 -0.18 5.06
N GLY A 17 2.11 -0.66 4.13
CA GLY A 17 1.35 0.22 3.25
C GLY A 17 0.33 1.05 4.00
N SER A 18 -0.40 0.43 4.91
CA SER A 18 -1.41 1.16 5.67
C SER A 18 -0.78 2.18 6.61
N GLU A 19 0.40 1.88 7.13
CA GLU A 19 1.11 2.86 7.96
C GLU A 19 1.50 4.07 7.12
N ALA A 20 1.99 3.84 5.91
CA ALA A 20 2.32 4.94 5.00
C ALA A 20 1.09 5.76 4.67
N VAL A 21 -0.03 5.09 4.41
CA VAL A 21 -1.29 5.77 4.15
C VAL A 21 -1.63 6.70 5.31
N TYR A 22 -1.52 6.20 6.52
CA TYR A 22 -1.83 7.00 7.70
C TYR A 22 -0.95 8.24 7.77
N GLN A 23 0.34 8.07 7.53
CA GLN A 23 1.26 9.20 7.60
C GLN A 23 0.93 10.26 6.54
N PHE A 24 0.60 9.84 5.33
CA PHE A 24 0.28 10.78 4.27
C PHE A 24 -1.07 11.44 4.47
N THR A 25 -2.10 10.67 4.81
CA THR A 25 -3.42 11.26 4.98
C THR A 25 -3.49 12.19 6.18
N ASP A 26 -2.69 11.91 7.20
CA ASP A 26 -2.60 12.79 8.35
C ASP A 26 -2.06 14.17 7.96
N ARG A 27 -1.35 14.23 6.85
CA ARG A 27 -0.80 15.48 6.31
C ARG A 27 -1.63 16.02 5.16
N GLY A 28 -2.78 15.43 4.90
CA GLY A 28 -3.67 15.91 3.85
C GLY A 28 -3.29 15.47 2.45
N VAL A 29 -2.43 14.48 2.32
CA VAL A 29 -1.98 13.99 1.01
C VAL A 29 -2.86 12.83 0.57
N ARG A 30 -3.32 12.87 -0.67
CA ARG A 30 -4.14 11.80 -1.20
C ARG A 30 -3.27 10.59 -1.54
N CYS A 31 -3.84 9.40 -1.35
CA CYS A 31 -3.14 8.16 -1.61
C CYS A 31 -3.98 7.24 -2.49
N VAL A 32 -3.32 6.51 -3.36
CA VAL A 32 -3.94 5.41 -4.08
C VAL A 32 -3.18 4.15 -3.67
N VAL A 33 -3.88 3.22 -3.04
CA VAL A 33 -3.27 1.97 -2.59
C VAL A 33 -3.47 0.92 -3.68
N ILE A 34 -2.38 0.40 -4.20
CA ILE A 34 -2.42 -0.59 -5.25
C ILE A 34 -2.05 -1.93 -4.64
N GLU A 35 -2.99 -2.85 -4.66
CA GLU A 35 -2.85 -4.12 -3.98
C GLU A 35 -3.03 -5.27 -4.97
N GLN A 36 -2.13 -6.24 -4.95
CA GLN A 36 -2.22 -7.36 -5.86
C GLN A 36 -3.30 -8.37 -5.48
N ASN A 37 -3.72 -8.37 -4.23
CA ASN A 37 -4.76 -9.27 -3.74
C ASN A 37 -6.09 -8.56 -3.62
N ASP A 38 -7.15 -9.34 -3.33
CA ASP A 38 -8.48 -8.78 -3.13
C ASP A 38 -8.53 -7.86 -1.91
N LEU A 39 -7.83 -8.25 -0.87
CA LEU A 39 -7.89 -7.58 0.41
C LEU A 39 -6.50 -7.11 0.81
N PRO A 40 -6.41 -6.03 1.58
CA PRO A 40 -5.12 -5.39 1.87
C PRO A 40 -4.39 -5.95 3.08
N TYR A 41 -4.64 -7.19 3.46
CA TYR A 41 -4.12 -7.69 4.72
C TYR A 41 -2.76 -8.37 4.61
N GLY A 42 -2.38 -8.77 3.42
CA GLY A 42 -1.08 -9.37 3.22
C GLY A 42 -0.85 -10.57 4.12
N LYS A 43 0.29 -10.57 4.78
CA LYS A 43 0.67 -11.69 5.63
C LYS A 43 -0.10 -11.80 6.92
N ILE A 44 -0.83 -10.77 7.30
CA ILE A 44 -1.62 -10.83 8.53
C ILE A 44 -2.62 -11.98 8.45
N GLU A 45 -3.22 -12.14 7.28
CA GLU A 45 -4.24 -13.17 7.09
C GLU A 45 -3.65 -14.56 7.13
N ASP A 46 -2.48 -14.74 6.55
CA ASP A 46 -1.88 -16.06 6.40
C ASP A 46 -0.70 -16.32 7.33
N GLY A 47 -0.12 -15.28 7.87
CA GLY A 47 1.14 -15.37 8.56
C GLY A 47 1.06 -15.52 10.07
N LEU A 48 -0.06 -15.21 10.68
CA LEU A 48 -0.18 -15.29 12.12
C LEU A 48 -0.80 -16.62 12.54
N PRO A 49 -0.31 -17.23 13.61
CA PRO A 49 -0.91 -18.46 14.13
C PRO A 49 -2.35 -18.23 14.57
N LYS A 50 -3.12 -19.29 14.59
CA LYS A 50 -4.53 -19.19 14.93
C LYS A 50 -4.79 -18.66 16.34
N TRP A 51 -3.88 -18.92 17.27
CA TRP A 51 -4.08 -18.44 18.63
C TRP A 51 -3.87 -16.94 18.76
N HIS A 52 -3.42 -16.28 17.68
CA HIS A 52 -3.30 -14.83 17.68
C HIS A 52 -4.48 -14.17 16.98
N ALA A 53 -5.63 -14.80 17.02
CA ALA A 53 -6.80 -14.31 16.31
C ALA A 53 -7.20 -12.89 16.70
N LYS A 54 -7.13 -12.56 17.98
CA LYS A 54 -7.51 -11.21 18.42
C LYS A 54 -6.58 -10.16 17.86
N GLN A 55 -5.29 -10.44 17.87
CA GLN A 55 -4.31 -9.51 17.34
C GLN A 55 -4.51 -9.34 15.86
N ARG A 56 -4.77 -10.42 15.14
CA ARG A 56 -5.00 -10.35 13.71
C ARG A 56 -6.21 -9.49 13.38
N LYS A 57 -7.30 -9.68 14.10
CA LYS A 57 -8.50 -8.88 13.90
C LYS A 57 -8.24 -7.41 14.16
N LYS A 58 -7.47 -7.11 15.20
CA LYS A 58 -7.16 -5.74 15.56
C LYS A 58 -6.36 -5.07 14.45
N GLU A 59 -5.37 -5.78 13.92
CA GLU A 59 -4.53 -5.21 12.87
C GLU A 59 -5.30 -5.06 11.56
N MET A 60 -6.15 -6.02 11.24
CA MET A 60 -6.97 -5.90 10.04
C MET A 60 -7.94 -4.73 10.15
N ALA A 61 -8.52 -4.54 11.32
CA ALA A 61 -9.43 -3.41 11.54
C ALA A 61 -8.68 -2.08 11.41
N GLN A 62 -7.45 -2.02 11.88
CA GLN A 62 -6.66 -0.81 11.74
C GLN A 62 -6.35 -0.52 10.28
N ILE A 63 -6.02 -1.54 9.51
CA ILE A 63 -5.77 -1.38 8.08
C ILE A 63 -7.04 -0.88 7.40
N ASP A 64 -8.18 -1.46 7.72
CA ASP A 64 -9.45 -1.04 7.15
C ASP A 64 -9.73 0.42 7.42
N THR A 65 -9.48 0.86 8.65
CA THR A 65 -9.71 2.25 9.03
C THR A 65 -8.81 3.19 8.24
N ARG A 66 -7.55 2.83 8.10
CA ARG A 66 -6.59 3.68 7.41
C ARG A 66 -6.87 3.77 5.92
N ILE A 67 -7.17 2.64 5.29
CA ILE A 67 -7.42 2.60 3.85
C ILE A 67 -8.81 3.14 3.54
N GLY A 68 -9.73 3.09 4.50
CA GLY A 68 -11.06 3.64 4.32
C GLY A 68 -11.15 5.15 4.45
N HIS A 69 -10.01 5.82 4.64
CA HIS A 69 -10.00 7.27 4.76
C HIS A 69 -10.47 7.94 3.47
N GLU A 70 -11.11 9.09 3.59
CA GLU A 70 -11.70 9.75 2.42
C GLU A 70 -10.68 10.18 1.39
N LEU A 71 -9.41 10.34 1.78
CA LEU A 71 -8.35 10.72 0.85
C LEU A 71 -7.68 9.51 0.19
N VAL A 72 -8.22 8.31 0.40
CA VAL A 72 -7.59 7.09 -0.09
C VAL A 72 -8.50 6.41 -1.10
N ASP A 73 -7.92 6.03 -2.23
CA ASP A 73 -8.57 5.14 -3.18
C ASP A 73 -7.85 3.79 -3.13
N PHE A 74 -8.62 2.72 -3.12
CA PHE A 74 -8.08 1.38 -3.03
C PHE A 74 -8.27 0.66 -4.37
N LEU A 75 -7.16 0.15 -4.92
CA LEU A 75 -7.17 -0.52 -6.20
C LEU A 75 -6.69 -1.96 -6.00
N PRO A 76 -7.62 -2.90 -5.79
CA PRO A 76 -7.25 -4.28 -5.57
C PRO A 76 -6.98 -5.03 -6.87
N ASN A 77 -6.43 -6.22 -6.74
CA ASN A 77 -6.21 -7.12 -7.87
C ASN A 77 -5.38 -6.49 -8.97
N THR A 78 -4.40 -5.66 -8.58
CA THR A 78 -3.55 -4.96 -9.51
C THR A 78 -2.11 -5.19 -9.11
N GLN A 79 -1.32 -5.73 -9.99
CA GLN A 79 0.06 -6.08 -9.72
C GLN A 79 1.00 -5.17 -10.49
N ILE A 80 1.88 -4.50 -9.76
CA ILE A 80 2.88 -3.63 -10.39
C ILE A 80 3.89 -4.51 -11.12
N GLY A 81 4.17 -4.10 -12.35
CA GLY A 81 5.07 -4.87 -13.22
C GLY A 81 4.31 -5.75 -14.18
N LYS A 82 3.06 -6.06 -13.88
CA LYS A 82 2.24 -6.88 -14.75
C LYS A 82 1.07 -6.08 -15.30
N ASP A 83 0.30 -5.45 -14.40
CA ASP A 83 -0.87 -4.67 -14.80
C ASP A 83 -0.53 -3.21 -15.02
N LEU A 84 0.36 -2.68 -14.20
CA LEU A 84 0.82 -1.30 -14.28
C LEU A 84 2.31 -1.27 -13.96
N THR A 85 3.03 -0.34 -14.56
CA THR A 85 4.43 -0.14 -14.22
C THR A 85 4.60 1.13 -13.41
N VAL A 86 5.74 1.25 -12.74
CA VAL A 86 6.05 2.46 -11.98
C VAL A 86 6.11 3.66 -12.92
N GLU A 87 6.69 3.47 -14.10
CA GLU A 87 6.76 4.55 -15.08
C GLU A 87 5.38 5.03 -15.49
N GLU A 88 4.46 4.09 -15.68
CA GLU A 88 3.10 4.47 -16.05
C GLU A 88 2.46 5.29 -14.94
N LEU A 89 2.67 4.91 -13.68
CA LEU A 89 2.12 5.66 -12.57
C LEU A 89 2.66 7.08 -12.53
N LEU A 90 3.97 7.23 -12.73
CA LEU A 90 4.56 8.55 -12.72
C LEU A 90 4.06 9.38 -13.91
N THR A 91 3.85 8.75 -15.05
CA THR A 91 3.30 9.44 -16.21
C THR A 91 1.86 9.88 -15.96
N MET A 92 1.12 9.13 -15.18
CA MET A 92 -0.26 9.47 -14.85
C MET A 92 -0.39 10.66 -13.91
N GLY A 93 0.72 11.11 -13.35
CA GLY A 93 0.70 12.30 -12.51
C GLY A 93 0.89 12.05 -11.02
N PHE A 94 1.23 10.82 -10.63
CA PHE A 94 1.53 10.56 -9.23
C PHE A 94 2.82 11.28 -8.84
N SER A 95 2.79 11.91 -7.68
CA SER A 95 3.95 12.63 -7.18
C SER A 95 5.06 11.70 -6.74
N ALA A 96 4.71 10.52 -6.28
CA ALA A 96 5.68 9.53 -5.82
C ALA A 96 5.03 8.16 -5.80
N VAL A 97 5.86 7.13 -5.83
CA VAL A 97 5.41 5.75 -5.73
C VAL A 97 6.20 5.09 -4.61
N LEU A 98 5.49 4.59 -3.61
CA LEU A 98 6.12 3.93 -2.47
C LEU A 98 5.87 2.44 -2.55
N MET A 99 6.96 1.67 -2.56
CA MET A 99 6.86 0.22 -2.62
C MET A 99 6.82 -0.35 -1.21
N ALA A 100 5.68 -0.92 -0.84
CA ALA A 100 5.47 -1.47 0.49
C ALA A 100 4.95 -2.90 0.41
N ASN A 101 5.35 -3.61 -0.61
CA ASN A 101 4.77 -4.92 -0.93
C ASN A 101 5.53 -6.10 -0.34
N GLY A 102 6.40 -5.86 0.62
CA GLY A 102 7.04 -6.95 1.33
C GLY A 102 8.46 -7.21 0.87
N ALA A 103 9.36 -7.31 1.82
CA ALA A 103 10.79 -7.45 1.53
C ALA A 103 11.13 -8.79 0.89
N TRP A 104 10.36 -9.82 1.18
CA TRP A 104 10.72 -11.14 0.67
C TRP A 104 10.60 -11.22 -0.84
N LYS A 105 9.86 -10.35 -1.46
CA LYS A 105 9.80 -10.29 -2.91
C LYS A 105 10.91 -9.45 -3.49
N ASP A 106 11.43 -8.57 -2.72
CA ASP A 106 12.35 -7.56 -3.23
C ASP A 106 13.74 -8.07 -3.45
N ARG A 107 14.08 -9.18 -2.86
CA ARG A 107 15.44 -9.64 -3.05
C ARG A 107 15.72 -10.12 -4.45
N THR A 108 14.69 -10.29 -5.25
CA THR A 108 14.89 -10.58 -6.65
C THR A 108 14.89 -9.33 -7.49
N PHE A 109 14.66 -8.21 -6.88
CA PHE A 109 14.66 -6.95 -7.57
C PHE A 109 16.04 -6.60 -8.04
N PRO A 110 16.13 -5.97 -9.18
CA PRO A 110 17.42 -5.48 -9.66
C PRO A 110 17.91 -4.27 -8.89
N VAL A 111 17.37 -4.05 -7.77
CA VAL A 111 17.79 -2.96 -6.91
C VAL A 111 19.29 -2.96 -6.68
N LYS A 112 19.82 -4.12 -6.61
CA LYS A 112 21.24 -4.25 -6.38
C LYS A 112 22.07 -3.67 -7.49
N GLU A 113 21.45 -3.38 -8.58
CA GLU A 113 22.16 -2.77 -9.68
C GLU A 113 22.36 -1.31 -9.53
N ILE A 114 21.75 -0.78 -8.58
CA ILE A 114 21.83 0.65 -8.38
C ILE A 114 23.17 1.01 -7.79
#